data_118858943fd7feabc8b8995ffc74857c
#
_entry.id   118858943fd7feabc8b8995ffc74857c
#
_cell.length_a   1.000
_cell.length_b   1.000
_cell.length_c   1.000
_cell.angle_alpha   90.00
_cell.angle_beta   90.00
_cell.angle_gamma   90.00
#
_symmetry.space_group_name_H-M   'P 1'
#
loop_
_entity.id
_entity.type
_entity.pdbx_description
1 polymer ?
#
loop_
_entity_poly.entity_id
_entity_poly.type
_entity_poly.pdbx_seq_one_letter_code
_entity_poly.pdbx_strand_id
1 'polypeptide(L)'
;DAANAVLADSFREKLDICRWRLGMLCRELDAFRPGLALPLTGAHREPLKLTLDAAVLGLSGQQLAQALREQGVECEYADPRYLVLMPSPESSAEDFARLQKALHALCAEASSSAPASDSDAAAFAALAEALQAQPRPAAIREAVLAPQEMVPAAEAVGRICAAPAVSCPPAVPIVVSGEVIPAQALP
;
A
#
# COMPACT_ATOMS: atom_id res chain seq x y z
N ASP A 1 7.24 7.66 -26.50
CA ASP A 1 8.02 6.81 -27.43
C ASP A 1 8.97 5.87 -26.70
N ALA A 2 9.69 6.31 -25.63
CA ALA A 2 10.56 5.42 -24.85
C ALA A 2 9.76 4.27 -24.18
N ALA A 3 8.60 4.57 -23.61
CA ALA A 3 7.74 3.55 -23.00
C ALA A 3 7.26 2.52 -24.04
N ASN A 4 6.87 2.97 -25.23
CA ASN A 4 6.47 2.07 -26.32
C ASN A 4 7.64 1.19 -26.80
N ALA A 5 8.85 1.73 -26.85
CA ALA A 5 10.04 0.95 -27.20
C ALA A 5 10.30 -0.16 -26.15
N VAL A 6 10.20 0.17 -24.85
CA VAL A 6 10.33 -0.82 -23.77
C VAL A 6 9.24 -1.90 -23.86
N LEU A 7 7.99 -1.52 -24.14
CA LEU A 7 6.88 -2.47 -24.28
C LEU A 7 7.03 -3.36 -25.54
N ALA A 8 7.63 -2.84 -26.61
CA ALA A 8 7.85 -3.59 -27.85
C ALA A 8 9.03 -4.56 -27.79
N ASP A 9 9.97 -4.35 -26.89
CA ASP A 9 11.14 -5.19 -26.69
C ASP A 9 10.81 -6.37 -25.73
N SER A 10 11.69 -6.76 -24.89
CA SER A 10 11.62 -7.91 -23.97
C SER A 10 10.66 -7.77 -22.78
N PHE A 11 9.74 -6.77 -22.76
CA PHE A 11 8.89 -6.48 -21.61
C PHE A 11 8.05 -7.69 -21.17
N ARG A 12 7.47 -8.42 -22.12
CA ARG A 12 6.63 -9.59 -21.79
C ARG A 12 7.44 -10.69 -21.09
N GLU A 13 8.64 -10.95 -21.58
CA GLU A 13 9.54 -11.93 -20.96
C GLU A 13 9.97 -11.49 -19.56
N LYS A 14 10.35 -10.23 -19.39
CA LYS A 14 10.68 -9.63 -18.09
C LYS A 14 9.51 -9.71 -17.11
N LEU A 15 8.30 -9.45 -17.59
CA LEU A 15 7.08 -9.56 -16.80
C LEU A 15 6.84 -10.99 -16.31
N ASP A 16 6.99 -11.98 -17.19
CA ASP A 16 6.84 -13.40 -16.85
C ASP A 16 7.92 -13.86 -15.84
N ILE A 17 9.15 -13.39 -16.00
CA ILE A 17 10.25 -13.64 -15.05
C ILE A 17 9.92 -13.01 -13.68
N CYS A 18 9.46 -11.76 -13.66
CA CYS A 18 9.08 -11.07 -12.43
C CYS A 18 7.95 -11.81 -11.69
N ARG A 19 6.91 -12.21 -12.41
CA ARG A 19 5.80 -13.01 -11.85
C ARG A 19 6.28 -14.37 -11.31
N TRP A 20 7.16 -15.03 -12.03
CA TRP A 20 7.74 -16.30 -11.60
C TRP A 20 8.56 -16.14 -10.30
N ARG A 21 9.46 -15.15 -10.24
CA ARG A 21 10.26 -14.82 -9.04
C ARG A 21 9.36 -14.52 -7.85
N LEU A 22 8.33 -13.70 -8.06
CA LEU A 22 7.36 -13.34 -7.02
C LEU A 22 6.60 -14.57 -6.51
N GLY A 23 6.17 -15.44 -7.42
CA GLY A 23 5.51 -16.70 -7.07
C GLY A 23 6.43 -17.66 -6.30
N MET A 24 7.73 -17.68 -6.61
CA MET A 24 8.73 -18.47 -5.85
C MET A 24 8.87 -17.91 -4.43
N LEU A 25 9.05 -16.60 -4.30
CA LEU A 25 9.18 -15.94 -3.01
C LEU A 25 7.94 -16.16 -2.12
N CYS A 26 6.72 -16.06 -2.67
CA CYS A 26 5.50 -16.32 -1.90
C CYS A 26 5.43 -17.77 -1.39
N ARG A 27 5.77 -18.75 -2.21
CA ARG A 27 5.79 -20.16 -1.78
C ARG A 27 6.82 -20.42 -0.69
N GLU A 28 7.98 -19.80 -0.80
CA GLU A 28 9.02 -19.90 0.21
C GLU A 28 8.60 -19.26 1.53
N LEU A 29 8.02 -18.05 1.47
CA LEU A 29 7.50 -17.36 2.67
C LEU A 29 6.38 -18.17 3.32
N ASP A 30 5.48 -18.76 2.54
CA ASP A 30 4.39 -19.57 3.07
C ASP A 30 4.91 -20.86 3.76
N ALA A 31 5.97 -21.47 3.23
CA ALA A 31 6.62 -22.60 3.86
C ALA A 31 7.37 -22.23 5.15
N PHE A 32 7.94 -21.03 5.22
CA PHE A 32 8.73 -20.56 6.35
C PHE A 32 7.90 -19.85 7.43
N ARG A 33 6.95 -19.04 7.00
CA ARG A 33 6.03 -18.28 7.87
C ARG A 33 4.63 -18.26 7.25
N PRO A 34 3.82 -19.30 7.47
CA PRO A 34 2.47 -19.40 6.89
C PRO A 34 1.61 -18.18 7.21
N GLY A 35 0.91 -17.67 6.21
CA GLY A 35 0.02 -16.52 6.33
C GLY A 35 0.70 -15.15 6.22
N LEU A 36 2.04 -15.06 6.19
CA LEU A 36 2.73 -13.79 5.99
C LEU A 36 2.45 -13.20 4.61
N ALA A 37 2.62 -13.98 3.54
CA ALA A 37 2.34 -13.57 2.18
C ALA A 37 0.90 -13.94 1.81
N LEU A 38 0.10 -12.94 1.42
CA LEU A 38 -1.24 -13.20 0.90
C LEU A 38 -1.18 -13.74 -0.53
N PRO A 39 -2.17 -14.54 -0.99
CA PRO A 39 -2.19 -15.07 -2.35
C PRO A 39 -2.09 -13.96 -3.41
N LEU A 40 -1.24 -14.16 -4.42
CA LEU A 40 -1.05 -13.23 -5.54
C LEU A 40 -2.23 -13.24 -6.53
N THR A 41 -3.04 -14.29 -6.52
CA THR A 41 -4.15 -14.50 -7.46
C THR A 41 -5.47 -14.58 -6.71
N GLY A 42 -6.54 -14.19 -7.39
CA GLY A 42 -7.90 -14.21 -6.84
C GLY A 42 -8.69 -12.98 -7.30
N ALA A 43 -9.97 -12.94 -6.99
CA ALA A 43 -10.79 -11.76 -7.23
C ALA A 43 -10.20 -10.55 -6.48
N HIS A 44 -10.09 -9.43 -7.18
CA HIS A 44 -9.55 -8.16 -6.64
C HIS A 44 -8.06 -8.22 -6.22
N ARG A 45 -7.26 -9.10 -6.82
CA ARG A 45 -5.81 -9.19 -6.57
C ARG A 45 -5.02 -8.76 -7.81
N GLU A 46 -3.97 -7.95 -7.58
CA GLU A 46 -3.00 -7.57 -8.59
C GLU A 46 -1.79 -8.52 -8.52
N PRO A 47 -1.48 -9.30 -9.58
CA PRO A 47 -0.45 -10.34 -9.52
C PRO A 47 0.97 -9.84 -9.24
N LEU A 48 1.24 -8.54 -9.45
CA LEU A 48 2.55 -7.95 -9.16
C LEU A 48 2.60 -7.24 -7.80
N LYS A 49 1.52 -7.24 -7.03
CA LYS A 49 1.50 -6.66 -5.69
C LYS A 49 1.57 -7.76 -4.63
N LEU A 50 2.73 -7.86 -3.98
CA LEU A 50 2.91 -8.71 -2.83
C LEU A 50 2.37 -8.00 -1.60
N THR A 51 1.27 -8.51 -1.06
CA THR A 51 0.71 -8.05 0.22
C THR A 51 1.19 -8.96 1.34
N LEU A 52 1.80 -8.36 2.36
CA LEU A 52 2.25 -9.04 3.57
C LEU A 52 1.32 -8.70 4.75
N ASP A 53 0.90 -9.69 5.52
CA ASP A 53 0.21 -9.50 6.80
C ASP A 53 1.25 -9.37 7.92
N ALA A 54 1.59 -8.14 8.27
CA ALA A 54 2.62 -7.84 9.26
C ALA A 54 2.26 -8.37 10.67
N ALA A 55 0.97 -8.54 10.96
CA ALA A 55 0.52 -9.10 12.23
C ALA A 55 1.04 -10.52 12.48
N VAL A 56 1.32 -11.28 11.42
CA VAL A 56 1.96 -12.61 11.51
C VAL A 56 3.36 -12.55 12.14
N LEU A 57 4.02 -11.39 12.04
CA LEU A 57 5.32 -11.12 12.66
C LEU A 57 5.21 -10.37 14.01
N GLY A 58 3.99 -10.07 14.47
CA GLY A 58 3.75 -9.23 15.64
C GLY A 58 4.04 -7.75 15.41
N LEU A 59 4.06 -7.31 14.16
CA LEU A 59 4.35 -5.94 13.74
C LEU A 59 3.12 -5.27 13.12
N SER A 60 3.09 -3.94 13.12
CA SER A 60 2.24 -3.20 12.21
C SER A 60 2.85 -3.15 10.81
N GLY A 61 2.02 -2.87 9.78
CA GLY A 61 2.55 -2.68 8.43
C GLY A 61 3.58 -1.54 8.36
N GLN A 62 3.36 -0.44 9.12
CA GLN A 62 4.32 0.67 9.18
C GLN A 62 5.65 0.24 9.83
N GLN A 63 5.61 -0.57 10.90
CA GLN A 63 6.83 -1.10 11.53
C GLN A 63 7.59 -2.02 10.58
N LEU A 64 6.87 -2.90 9.86
CA LEU A 64 7.46 -3.76 8.84
C LEU A 64 8.06 -2.94 7.70
N ALA A 65 7.38 -1.87 7.25
CA ALA A 65 7.89 -0.95 6.23
C ALA A 65 9.19 -0.29 6.67
N GLN A 66 9.26 0.18 7.92
CA GLN A 66 10.47 0.78 8.46
C GLN A 66 11.62 -0.22 8.53
N ALA A 67 11.38 -1.43 9.01
CA ALA A 67 12.39 -2.47 9.11
C ALA A 67 12.93 -2.91 7.72
N LEU A 68 12.06 -2.97 6.71
CA LEU A 68 12.47 -3.24 5.33
C LEU A 68 13.26 -2.09 4.71
N ARG A 69 12.88 -0.82 5.00
CA ARG A 69 13.61 0.37 4.53
C ARG A 69 15.03 0.40 5.04
N GLU A 70 15.27 0.01 6.30
CA GLU A 70 16.61 -0.10 6.88
C GLU A 70 17.49 -1.13 6.17
N GLN A 71 16.88 -2.06 5.44
CA GLN A 71 17.55 -3.05 4.61
C GLN A 71 17.53 -2.69 3.11
N GLY A 72 17.16 -1.44 2.77
CA GLY A 72 17.17 -0.92 1.41
C GLY A 72 16.00 -1.42 0.55
N VAL A 73 14.86 -1.76 1.17
CA VAL A 73 13.63 -2.16 0.48
C VAL A 73 12.53 -1.16 0.79
N GLU A 74 12.07 -0.44 -0.23
CA GLU A 74 10.92 0.48 -0.13
C GLU A 74 9.61 -0.23 -0.42
N CYS A 75 8.55 0.19 0.27
CA CYS A 75 7.20 -0.34 0.05
C CYS A 75 6.33 0.65 -0.74
N GLU A 76 5.32 0.12 -1.41
CA GLU A 76 4.29 0.89 -2.11
C GLU A 76 3.26 1.46 -1.13
N TYR A 77 2.88 0.68 -0.14
CA TYR A 77 1.86 1.03 0.84
C TYR A 77 2.07 0.29 2.15
N ALA A 78 1.73 0.93 3.27
CA ALA A 78 1.66 0.29 4.57
C ALA A 78 0.54 0.91 5.42
N ASP A 79 -0.22 0.06 6.09
CA ASP A 79 -1.26 0.43 7.05
C ASP A 79 -1.02 -0.25 8.42
N PRO A 80 -1.91 -0.14 9.41
CA PRO A 80 -1.70 -0.78 10.71
C PRO A 80 -1.52 -2.30 10.68
N ARG A 81 -1.93 -2.98 9.60
CA ARG A 81 -1.82 -4.43 9.48
C ARG A 81 -1.02 -4.89 8.28
N TYR A 82 -1.24 -4.29 7.12
CA TYR A 82 -0.70 -4.79 5.86
C TYR A 82 0.43 -3.91 5.33
N LEU A 83 1.30 -4.54 4.56
CA LEU A 83 2.32 -3.89 3.75
C LEU A 83 2.20 -4.41 2.32
N VAL A 84 2.34 -3.53 1.35
CA VAL A 84 2.32 -3.87 -0.08
C VAL A 84 3.66 -3.53 -0.71
N LEU A 85 4.25 -4.51 -1.38
CA LEU A 85 5.42 -4.35 -2.24
C LEU A 85 5.00 -4.52 -3.70
N MET A 86 5.58 -3.73 -4.57
CA MET A 86 5.31 -3.75 -6.01
C MET A 86 6.62 -3.89 -6.80
N PRO A 87 7.12 -5.13 -6.97
CA PRO A 87 8.25 -5.34 -7.86
C PRO A 87 7.85 -5.03 -9.31
N SER A 88 8.80 -4.55 -10.07
CA SER A 88 8.62 -4.25 -11.48
C SER A 88 9.30 -5.31 -12.36
N PRO A 89 8.97 -5.39 -13.67
CA PRO A 89 9.69 -6.22 -14.61
C PRO A 89 11.20 -5.92 -14.71
N GLU A 90 11.61 -4.71 -14.29
CA GLU A 90 13.02 -4.30 -14.24
C GLU A 90 13.71 -4.69 -12.91
N SER A 91 12.98 -5.22 -11.93
CA SER A 91 13.57 -5.69 -10.68
C SER A 91 14.51 -6.89 -10.95
N SER A 92 15.75 -6.72 -10.56
CA SER A 92 16.80 -7.70 -10.80
C SER A 92 16.69 -8.95 -9.91
N ALA A 93 17.50 -9.97 -10.16
CA ALA A 93 17.61 -11.12 -9.27
C ALA A 93 18.17 -10.73 -7.91
N GLU A 94 19.09 -9.76 -7.88
CA GLU A 94 19.70 -9.21 -6.68
C GLU A 94 18.69 -8.45 -5.81
N ASP A 95 17.75 -7.75 -6.42
CA ASP A 95 16.66 -7.06 -5.69
C ASP A 95 15.73 -8.07 -5.01
N PHE A 96 15.36 -9.14 -5.71
CA PHE A 96 14.59 -10.23 -5.12
C PHE A 96 15.36 -10.96 -4.02
N ALA A 97 16.66 -11.20 -4.19
CA ALA A 97 17.51 -11.81 -3.17
C ALA A 97 17.64 -10.92 -1.92
N ARG A 98 17.75 -9.59 -2.10
CA ARG A 98 17.75 -8.62 -1.00
C ARG A 98 16.44 -8.67 -0.24
N LEU A 99 15.31 -8.62 -0.93
CA LEU A 99 13.98 -8.72 -0.33
C LEU A 99 13.81 -10.03 0.45
N GLN A 100 14.17 -11.15 -0.17
CA GLN A 100 14.12 -12.48 0.44
C GLN A 100 14.95 -12.52 1.74
N LYS A 101 16.19 -12.06 1.69
CA LYS A 101 17.09 -12.01 2.86
C LYS A 101 16.51 -11.15 3.98
N ALA A 102 15.97 -9.97 3.64
CA ALA A 102 15.35 -9.06 4.58
C ALA A 102 14.15 -9.72 5.29
N LEU A 103 13.25 -10.32 4.52
CA LEU A 103 12.07 -10.99 5.08
C LEU A 103 12.45 -12.22 5.94
N HIS A 104 13.45 -13.00 5.54
CA HIS A 104 13.94 -14.12 6.35
C HIS A 104 14.53 -13.66 7.68
N ALA A 105 15.32 -12.58 7.69
CA ALA A 105 15.87 -12.00 8.91
C ALA A 105 14.75 -11.56 9.87
N LEU A 106 13.77 -10.82 9.37
CA LEU A 106 12.62 -10.37 10.15
C LEU A 106 11.76 -11.53 10.67
N CYS A 107 11.56 -12.57 9.86
CA CYS A 107 10.87 -13.78 10.31
C CYS A 107 11.63 -14.52 11.42
N ALA A 108 12.96 -14.54 11.38
CA ALA A 108 13.79 -15.18 12.40
C ALA A 108 13.81 -14.38 13.72
N GLU A 109 13.77 -13.06 13.63
CA GLU A 109 13.71 -12.16 14.79
C GLU A 109 12.32 -12.10 15.43
N ALA A 110 11.27 -12.34 14.64
CA ALA A 110 9.90 -12.36 15.12
C ALA A 110 9.73 -13.53 16.11
N SER A 111 9.94 -13.24 17.38
CA SER A 111 9.55 -14.13 18.48
C SER A 111 8.06 -14.47 18.32
N SER A 112 7.57 -15.56 18.94
CA SER A 112 6.16 -15.92 18.97
C SER A 112 5.33 -14.92 19.82
N SER A 113 5.60 -13.64 19.67
CA SER A 113 4.85 -12.57 20.30
C SER A 113 3.43 -12.55 19.75
N ALA A 114 2.49 -12.26 20.61
CA ALA A 114 1.08 -12.14 20.25
C ALA A 114 0.93 -11.21 19.02
N PRO A 115 0.03 -11.54 18.07
CA PRO A 115 -0.22 -10.69 16.93
C PRO A 115 -0.50 -9.25 17.38
N ALA A 116 -0.04 -8.27 16.58
CA ALA A 116 -0.39 -6.87 16.79
C ALA A 116 -1.92 -6.77 16.97
N SER A 117 -2.37 -5.94 17.91
CA SER A 117 -3.78 -5.97 18.34
C SER A 117 -4.72 -5.73 17.15
N ASP A 118 -5.71 -6.60 16.98
CA ASP A 118 -6.78 -6.43 15.98
C ASP A 118 -7.56 -5.11 16.16
N SER A 119 -7.40 -4.44 17.32
CA SER A 119 -8.07 -3.18 17.63
C SER A 119 -7.69 -2.05 16.65
N ASP A 120 -6.42 -1.92 16.29
CA ASP A 120 -5.96 -0.85 15.39
C ASP A 120 -6.39 -1.11 13.94
N ALA A 121 -6.37 -2.38 13.52
CA ALA A 121 -6.88 -2.78 12.21
C ALA A 121 -8.40 -2.56 12.11
N ALA A 122 -9.15 -2.88 13.16
CA ALA A 122 -10.60 -2.65 13.20
C ALA A 122 -10.94 -1.15 13.24
N ALA A 123 -10.20 -0.35 14.01
CA ALA A 123 -10.36 1.10 14.04
C ALA A 123 -10.06 1.74 12.66
N PHE A 124 -9.00 1.27 12.00
CA PHE A 124 -8.67 1.74 10.64
C PHE A 124 -9.74 1.35 9.62
N ALA A 125 -10.27 0.13 9.67
CA ALA A 125 -11.34 -0.31 8.79
C ALA A 125 -12.63 0.52 9.01
N ALA A 126 -13.02 0.76 10.26
CA ALA A 126 -14.16 1.62 10.58
C ALA A 126 -13.98 3.06 10.11
N LEU A 127 -12.76 3.61 10.24
CA LEU A 127 -12.42 4.93 9.71
C LEU A 127 -12.54 4.96 8.19
N ALA A 128 -12.00 3.97 7.49
CA ALA A 128 -12.07 3.87 6.03
C ALA A 128 -13.53 3.78 5.54
N GLU A 129 -14.38 3.02 6.23
CA GLU A 129 -15.80 2.91 5.92
C GLU A 129 -16.52 4.25 6.16
N ALA A 130 -16.25 4.93 7.28
CA ALA A 130 -16.81 6.25 7.58
C ALA A 130 -16.40 7.30 6.54
N LEU A 131 -15.15 7.27 6.05
CA LEU A 131 -14.66 8.17 5.00
C LEU A 131 -15.32 7.89 3.66
N GLN A 132 -15.57 6.62 3.30
CA GLN A 132 -16.26 6.25 2.06
C GLN A 132 -17.73 6.70 2.03
N ALA A 133 -18.36 6.85 3.18
CA ALA A 133 -19.75 7.26 3.33
C ALA A 133 -19.95 8.78 3.28
N GLN A 134 -18.90 9.58 3.03
CA GLN A 134 -19.01 11.04 3.06
C GLN A 134 -19.94 11.58 1.96
N PRO A 135 -20.79 12.57 2.27
CA PRO A 135 -21.63 13.19 1.26
C PRO A 135 -20.77 13.93 0.22
N ARG A 136 -21.19 13.81 -1.04
CA ARG A 136 -20.61 14.53 -2.17
C ARG A 136 -21.63 15.52 -2.74
N PRO A 137 -21.76 16.72 -2.15
CA PRO A 137 -22.76 17.71 -2.60
C PRO A 137 -22.42 18.38 -3.93
N ALA A 138 -21.17 18.30 -4.40
CA ALA A 138 -20.74 18.84 -5.68
C ALA A 138 -20.13 17.76 -6.57
N ALA A 139 -20.35 17.85 -7.88
CA ALA A 139 -19.61 17.01 -8.82
C ALA A 139 -18.12 17.37 -8.81
N ILE A 140 -17.23 16.40 -9.09
CA ILE A 140 -15.78 16.61 -9.10
C ILE A 140 -15.41 17.81 -9.97
N ARG A 141 -15.97 17.89 -11.20
CA ARG A 141 -15.71 18.99 -12.13
C ARG A 141 -16.14 20.34 -11.56
N GLU A 142 -17.28 20.40 -10.91
CA GLU A 142 -17.80 21.63 -10.30
C GLU A 142 -16.89 22.11 -9.16
N ALA A 143 -16.50 21.20 -8.27
CA ALA A 143 -15.59 21.51 -7.17
C ALA A 143 -14.21 21.99 -7.63
N VAL A 144 -13.63 21.31 -8.64
CA VAL A 144 -12.30 21.67 -9.17
C VAL A 144 -12.29 23.01 -9.90
N LEU A 145 -13.40 23.39 -10.57
CA LEU A 145 -13.50 24.62 -11.35
C LEU A 145 -14.13 25.79 -10.58
N ALA A 146 -14.65 25.56 -9.38
CA ALA A 146 -15.18 26.61 -8.50
C ALA A 146 -14.04 27.52 -7.99
N PRO A 147 -14.37 28.75 -7.52
CA PRO A 147 -13.43 29.56 -6.77
C PRO A 147 -12.92 28.79 -5.53
N GLN A 148 -11.62 28.76 -5.33
CA GLN A 148 -10.95 27.98 -4.29
C GLN A 148 -10.18 28.90 -3.36
N GLU A 149 -10.06 28.50 -2.10
CA GLU A 149 -9.18 29.15 -1.14
C GLU A 149 -8.39 28.12 -0.34
N MET A 150 -7.19 28.49 0.06
CA MET A 150 -6.37 27.71 0.98
C MET A 150 -6.72 28.11 2.41
N VAL A 151 -7.04 27.11 3.23
CA VAL A 151 -7.37 27.32 4.64
C VAL A 151 -6.55 26.38 5.52
N PRO A 152 -6.30 26.70 6.79
CA PRO A 152 -5.74 25.77 7.75
C PRO A 152 -6.60 24.50 7.83
N ALA A 153 -5.96 23.33 8.03
CA ALA A 153 -6.66 22.05 8.06
C ALA A 153 -7.82 22.03 9.09
N ALA A 154 -7.61 22.61 10.27
CA ALA A 154 -8.64 22.69 11.31
C ALA A 154 -9.89 23.47 10.86
N GLU A 155 -9.76 24.43 9.95
CA GLU A 155 -10.85 25.24 9.40
C GLU A 155 -11.49 24.60 8.15
N ALA A 156 -10.91 23.51 7.65
CA ALA A 156 -11.38 22.81 6.47
C ALA A 156 -12.57 21.88 6.76
N VAL A 157 -12.76 21.47 8.02
CA VAL A 157 -13.84 20.56 8.42
C VAL A 157 -15.21 21.11 8.04
N GLY A 158 -16.04 20.27 7.40
CA GLY A 158 -17.38 20.64 6.94
C GLY A 158 -17.40 21.41 5.61
N ARG A 159 -16.24 21.76 5.05
CA ARG A 159 -16.13 22.41 3.73
C ARG A 159 -16.06 21.38 2.62
N ILE A 160 -16.34 21.80 1.39
CA ILE A 160 -16.23 20.96 0.21
C ILE A 160 -14.78 20.98 -0.27
N CYS A 161 -14.16 19.79 -0.42
CA CYS A 161 -12.84 19.65 -0.98
C CYS A 161 -12.83 20.08 -2.45
N ALA A 162 -11.99 21.04 -2.79
CA ALA A 162 -11.80 21.47 -4.17
C ALA A 162 -10.72 20.63 -4.87
N ALA A 163 -9.55 20.50 -4.24
CA ALA A 163 -8.42 19.73 -4.77
C ALA A 163 -7.71 19.02 -3.61
N PRO A 164 -7.71 17.66 -3.57
CA PRO A 164 -6.99 16.92 -2.55
C PRO A 164 -5.48 17.07 -2.75
N ALA A 165 -4.74 17.22 -1.65
CA ALA A 165 -3.31 17.02 -1.63
C ALA A 165 -3.03 15.59 -1.13
N VAL A 166 -2.18 14.85 -1.84
CA VAL A 166 -1.82 13.47 -1.49
C VAL A 166 -0.32 13.29 -1.51
N SER A 167 0.19 12.51 -0.56
CA SER A 167 1.57 12.04 -0.61
C SER A 167 1.69 10.88 -1.59
N CYS A 168 2.79 10.80 -2.32
CA CYS A 168 3.07 9.69 -3.20
C CYS A 168 4.43 9.09 -2.83
N PRO A 169 4.55 7.78 -2.67
CA PRO A 169 3.51 6.77 -2.55
C PRO A 169 2.72 6.87 -1.24
N PRO A 170 1.47 6.39 -1.17
CA PRO A 170 0.74 5.63 -2.19
C PRO A 170 -0.20 6.47 -3.07
N ALA A 171 -0.22 7.80 -2.96
CA ALA A 171 -1.13 8.70 -3.69
C ALA A 171 -2.63 8.37 -3.52
N VAL A 172 -3.01 7.87 -2.34
CA VAL A 172 -4.41 7.56 -2.01
C VAL A 172 -5.01 8.76 -1.28
N PRO A 173 -5.99 9.46 -1.87
CA PRO A 173 -6.65 10.58 -1.22
C PRO A 173 -7.58 10.09 -0.10
N ILE A 174 -7.56 10.78 1.03
CA ILE A 174 -8.52 10.56 2.13
C ILE A 174 -9.88 11.18 1.77
N VAL A 175 -9.85 12.31 1.09
CA VAL A 175 -11.04 13.05 0.62
C VAL A 175 -10.80 13.44 -0.83
N VAL A 176 -11.78 13.30 -1.70
CA VAL A 176 -11.69 13.71 -3.09
C VAL A 176 -12.49 14.97 -3.37
N SER A 177 -12.26 15.59 -4.53
CA SER A 177 -12.96 16.81 -4.94
C SER A 177 -14.46 16.60 -4.96
N GLY A 178 -15.20 17.53 -4.37
CA GLY A 178 -16.66 17.50 -4.26
C GLY A 178 -17.19 16.86 -2.99
N GLU A 179 -16.37 16.18 -2.21
CA GLU A 179 -16.74 15.59 -0.92
C GLU A 179 -16.62 16.61 0.21
N VAL A 180 -17.43 16.44 1.25
CA VAL A 180 -17.30 17.20 2.49
C VAL A 180 -16.11 16.67 3.28
N ILE A 181 -15.25 17.56 3.75
CA ILE A 181 -14.08 17.22 4.55
C ILE A 181 -14.54 16.88 5.98
N PRO A 182 -14.45 15.61 6.43
CA PRO A 182 -14.84 15.24 7.78
C PRO A 182 -13.72 15.50 8.78
N ALA A 183 -14.06 15.63 10.07
CA ALA A 183 -13.06 15.82 11.12
C ALA A 183 -12.04 14.66 11.19
N GLN A 184 -12.45 13.45 10.84
CA GLN A 184 -11.62 12.25 10.81
C GLN A 184 -10.54 12.26 9.69
N ALA A 185 -10.67 13.17 8.71
CA ALA A 185 -9.66 13.33 7.66
C ALA A 185 -8.44 14.17 8.11
N LEU A 186 -8.52 14.77 9.29
CA LEU A 186 -7.42 15.55 9.86
C LEU A 186 -6.47 14.67 10.67
N PRO A 187 -5.16 14.97 10.66
CA PRO A 187 -4.16 14.27 11.47
C PRO A 187 -4.35 14.49 12.96
#